data_ac568fbdc75cbfb79793fae0e2310ad9
#
_entry.id   ac568fbdc75cbfb79793fae0e2310ad9
#
_cell.length_a   1.000
_cell.length_b   1.000
_cell.length_c   1.000
_cell.angle_alpha   90.00
_cell.angle_beta   90.00
_cell.angle_gamma   90.00
#
_symmetry.space_group_name_H-M   'P 1'
#
loop_
_entity.id
_entity.type
_entity.pdbx_description
1 polymer ?
#
loop_
_entity_poly.entity_id
_entity_poly.type
_entity_poly.pdbx_seq_one_letter_code
_entity_poly.pdbx_strand_id
1 'polypeptide(L)'
;MLSTTLTAPTVNVRPTAVTIGSLNKDDNTQFKVEPKFTEPVNINGEDYYKALREYKKSDHPIVFGWYSEWTGTGTNMNNQLRGIPDSMDIVSLWGGAFNLTEAQKSDLKEVREKKGLRVLYCQHITDIGRSHTPASVENDFIVDGVQYNSKDEAMAAYWGWYGNYGDTSEEGQEKAIRKYARVII
;
A
#
# COMPACT_ATOMS: atom_id res chain seq x y z
N MET A 1 33.81 -20.49 19.51
CA MET A 1 32.67 -20.04 18.69
C MET A 1 31.59 -19.60 19.66
N LEU A 2 31.46 -18.28 19.87
CA LEU A 2 30.41 -17.70 20.71
C LEU A 2 29.17 -17.50 19.84
N SER A 3 28.14 -18.31 20.08
CA SER A 3 26.82 -18.13 19.49
C SER A 3 26.12 -16.97 20.22
N THR A 4 26.10 -15.81 19.61
CA THR A 4 25.24 -14.70 20.07
C THR A 4 23.85 -14.91 19.51
N THR A 5 22.96 -15.42 20.33
CA THR A 5 21.52 -15.46 20.06
C THR A 5 21.00 -14.01 20.06
N LEU A 6 20.75 -13.46 18.89
CA LEU A 6 20.00 -12.19 18.75
C LEU A 6 18.53 -12.47 19.10
N THR A 7 18.14 -12.09 20.31
CA THR A 7 16.73 -12.07 20.70
C THR A 7 16.09 -10.85 20.04
N ALA A 8 15.00 -11.07 19.30
CA ALA A 8 14.17 -9.99 18.75
C ALA A 8 13.73 -9.05 19.89
N PRO A 9 13.77 -7.73 19.71
CA PRO A 9 13.31 -6.80 20.72
C PRO A 9 11.83 -7.06 21.02
N THR A 10 11.54 -7.43 22.27
CA THR A 10 10.16 -7.58 22.75
C THR A 10 9.56 -6.19 22.85
N VAL A 11 8.67 -5.85 21.94
CA VAL A 11 7.87 -4.64 22.03
C VAL A 11 6.87 -4.84 23.17
N ASN A 12 7.17 -4.31 24.32
CA ASN A 12 6.22 -4.23 25.42
C ASN A 12 5.20 -3.14 25.11
N VAL A 13 4.20 -3.45 24.30
CA VAL A 13 3.00 -2.64 24.19
C VAL A 13 2.21 -2.88 25.47
N ARG A 14 2.51 -2.12 26.52
CA ARG A 14 1.60 -2.04 27.66
C ARG A 14 0.38 -1.25 27.22
N PRO A 15 -0.80 -1.85 27.15
CA PRO A 15 -2.01 -1.06 27.06
C PRO A 15 -2.05 -0.18 28.33
N THR A 16 -2.11 1.13 28.16
CA THR A 16 -2.39 2.05 29.24
C THR A 16 -3.68 1.58 29.86
N ALA A 17 -3.66 1.26 31.15
CA ALA A 17 -4.84 0.80 31.86
C ALA A 17 -5.93 1.85 31.70
N VAL A 18 -6.97 1.54 30.96
CA VAL A 18 -8.18 2.32 30.92
C VAL A 18 -8.83 2.11 32.28
N THR A 19 -8.82 3.13 33.15
CA THR A 19 -9.57 3.10 34.38
C THR A 19 -11.04 3.08 34.00
N ILE A 20 -11.66 1.91 34.06
CA ILE A 20 -13.11 1.78 33.89
C ILE A 20 -13.71 2.38 35.14
N GLY A 21 -14.24 3.59 35.02
CA GLY A 21 -15.08 4.20 36.05
C GLY A 21 -16.27 3.26 36.35
N SER A 22 -16.69 3.23 37.60
CA SER A 22 -17.76 2.35 38.09
C SER A 22 -18.95 2.35 37.14
N LEU A 23 -19.31 1.17 36.63
CA LEU A 23 -20.51 0.93 35.84
C LEU A 23 -21.72 1.25 36.71
N ASN A 24 -22.40 2.35 36.40
CA ASN A 24 -23.72 2.63 36.92
C ASN A 24 -24.71 1.75 36.16
N LYS A 25 -25.39 0.86 36.85
CA LYS A 25 -26.22 -0.21 36.27
C LYS A 25 -27.44 0.27 35.50
N ASP A 26 -27.76 1.56 35.58
CA ASP A 26 -28.99 2.17 35.05
C ASP A 26 -28.76 3.02 33.79
N ASP A 27 -27.54 3.08 33.26
CA ASP A 27 -27.24 3.85 32.08
C ASP A 27 -27.04 2.93 30.86
N ASN A 28 -28.07 2.86 30.03
CA ASN A 28 -28.09 2.10 28.78
C ASN A 28 -27.33 2.81 27.65
N THR A 29 -26.44 3.74 27.99
CA THR A 29 -25.52 4.36 27.04
C THR A 29 -24.44 3.36 26.70
N GLN A 30 -24.48 2.85 25.48
CA GLN A 30 -23.37 2.13 24.89
C GLN A 30 -22.18 3.07 24.85
N PHE A 31 -21.21 2.88 25.73
CA PHE A 31 -19.93 3.53 25.65
C PHE A 31 -19.24 3.06 24.35
N LYS A 32 -19.41 3.81 23.29
CA LYS A 32 -18.47 3.77 22.18
C LYS A 32 -17.16 4.35 22.69
N VAL A 33 -16.32 3.52 23.24
CA VAL A 33 -14.92 3.86 23.41
C VAL A 33 -14.33 3.82 22.01
N GLU A 34 -14.39 4.94 21.31
CA GLU A 34 -13.55 5.11 20.15
C GLU A 34 -12.11 5.18 20.68
N PRO A 35 -11.25 4.21 20.34
CA PRO A 35 -9.87 4.31 20.72
C PRO A 35 -9.33 5.58 20.04
N LYS A 36 -9.10 6.64 20.80
CA LYS A 36 -8.29 7.76 20.35
C LYS A 36 -6.88 7.21 20.19
N PHE A 37 -6.57 6.67 19.05
CA PHE A 37 -5.20 6.50 18.64
C PHE A 37 -4.66 7.91 18.34
N THR A 38 -4.31 8.62 19.40
CA THR A 38 -3.39 9.73 19.30
C THR A 38 -2.14 9.17 18.64
N GLU A 39 -1.46 9.96 17.83
CA GLU A 39 -0.25 9.57 17.11
C GLU A 39 0.59 8.60 17.95
N PRO A 40 1.12 7.52 17.36
CA PRO A 40 1.92 6.58 18.11
C PRO A 40 3.02 7.40 18.79
N VAL A 41 2.96 7.47 20.11
CA VAL A 41 4.05 8.07 20.86
C VAL A 41 5.25 7.23 20.51
N ASN A 42 6.11 7.78 19.68
CA ASN A 42 7.31 7.12 19.24
C ASN A 42 8.29 7.11 20.43
N ILE A 43 8.06 6.17 21.33
CA ILE A 43 8.90 5.94 22.51
C ILE A 43 10.24 5.30 22.16
N ASN A 44 10.37 4.80 20.91
CA ASN A 44 11.57 4.14 20.47
C ASN A 44 12.53 5.18 19.86
N GLY A 45 13.75 5.21 20.36
CA GLY A 45 14.82 6.06 19.85
C GLY A 45 15.40 5.55 18.51
N GLU A 46 16.31 6.33 17.94
CA GLU A 46 16.97 5.99 16.67
C GLU A 46 17.77 4.68 16.75
N ASP A 47 18.35 4.36 17.90
CA ASP A 47 19.09 3.10 18.11
C ASP A 47 18.18 1.88 17.92
N TYR A 48 16.92 1.96 18.36
CA TYR A 48 15.93 0.93 18.13
C TYR A 48 15.65 0.75 16.64
N TYR A 49 15.38 1.84 15.92
CA TYR A 49 15.08 1.75 14.49
C TYR A 49 16.30 1.33 13.66
N LYS A 50 17.50 1.69 14.08
CA LYS A 50 18.72 1.17 13.47
C LYS A 50 18.83 -0.34 13.64
N ALA A 51 18.62 -0.84 14.86
CA ALA A 51 18.62 -2.28 15.13
C ALA A 51 17.51 -3.01 14.36
N LEU A 52 16.32 -2.41 14.28
CA LEU A 52 15.19 -2.95 13.49
C LEU A 52 15.54 -3.06 12.00
N ARG A 53 16.14 -2.03 11.41
CA ARG A 53 16.56 -2.06 10.00
C ARG A 53 17.65 -3.11 9.73
N GLU A 54 18.59 -3.29 10.66
CA GLU A 54 19.62 -4.34 10.55
C GLU A 54 19.00 -5.73 10.70
N TYR A 55 18.07 -5.92 11.63
CA TYR A 55 17.31 -7.15 11.77
C TYR A 55 16.58 -7.51 10.46
N LYS A 56 15.88 -6.55 9.85
CA LYS A 56 15.14 -6.76 8.59
C LYS A 56 16.03 -7.05 7.37
N LYS A 57 17.33 -6.81 7.48
CA LYS A 57 18.32 -7.20 6.44
C LYS A 57 18.93 -8.56 6.69
N SER A 58 18.82 -9.08 7.92
CA SER A 58 19.37 -10.39 8.28
C SER A 58 18.50 -11.53 7.72
N ASP A 59 19.00 -12.76 7.83
CA ASP A 59 18.19 -13.97 7.57
C ASP A 59 17.22 -14.18 8.75
N HIS A 60 15.93 -14.03 8.47
CA HIS A 60 14.87 -14.18 9.47
C HIS A 60 13.54 -14.54 8.79
N PRO A 61 12.56 -15.09 9.53
CA PRO A 61 11.21 -15.30 9.02
C PRO A 61 10.56 -13.99 8.58
N ILE A 62 10.13 -13.92 7.32
CA ILE A 62 9.53 -12.72 6.74
C ILE A 62 8.06 -12.63 7.13
N VAL A 63 7.65 -11.51 7.69
CA VAL A 63 6.24 -11.18 7.96
C VAL A 63 5.71 -10.33 6.81
N PHE A 64 4.73 -10.89 6.09
CA PHE A 64 4.06 -10.25 4.96
C PHE A 64 2.59 -10.03 5.26
N GLY A 65 2.03 -8.92 4.76
CA GLY A 65 0.61 -8.64 4.87
C GLY A 65 0.06 -7.77 3.73
N TRP A 66 -1.27 -7.69 3.68
CA TRP A 66 -2.00 -6.81 2.80
C TRP A 66 -2.46 -5.57 3.55
N TYR A 67 -2.48 -4.43 2.86
CA TYR A 67 -2.90 -3.16 3.44
C TYR A 67 -3.82 -2.42 2.48
N SER A 68 -4.99 -2.02 2.97
CA SER A 68 -6.00 -1.30 2.19
C SER A 68 -6.31 0.07 2.80
N GLU A 69 -7.04 0.89 2.08
CA GLU A 69 -7.53 2.20 2.53
C GLU A 69 -6.43 3.18 2.97
N TRP A 70 -5.24 3.05 2.37
CA TRP A 70 -4.15 3.94 2.65
C TRP A 70 -4.41 5.37 2.13
N THR A 71 -4.51 6.32 3.03
CA THR A 71 -4.65 7.75 2.70
C THR A 71 -3.41 8.57 3.03
N GLY A 72 -2.57 8.09 3.95
CA GLY A 72 -1.41 8.82 4.47
C GLY A 72 -1.78 10.00 5.37
N THR A 73 -3.06 10.22 5.63
CA THR A 73 -3.59 11.36 6.40
C THR A 73 -4.63 10.93 7.41
N GLY A 74 -5.03 11.87 8.26
CA GLY A 74 -6.07 11.68 9.25
C GLY A 74 -5.55 11.27 10.62
N THR A 75 -6.45 11.17 11.59
CA THR A 75 -6.15 10.78 12.97
C THR A 75 -6.17 9.26 13.19
N ASN A 76 -6.68 8.52 12.21
CA ASN A 76 -6.73 7.07 12.26
C ASN A 76 -5.43 6.48 11.70
N MET A 77 -4.65 5.86 12.58
CA MET A 77 -3.39 5.21 12.20
C MET A 77 -3.60 4.02 11.27
N ASN A 78 -4.81 3.45 11.19
CA ASN A 78 -5.12 2.38 10.25
C ASN A 78 -5.08 2.82 8.78
N ASN A 79 -5.11 4.13 8.52
CA ASN A 79 -5.05 4.68 7.17
C ASN A 79 -3.64 5.21 6.82
N GLN A 80 -2.64 4.92 7.66
CA GLN A 80 -1.28 5.40 7.51
C GLN A 80 -0.29 4.24 7.63
N LEU A 81 0.69 4.16 6.74
CA LEU A 81 1.74 3.13 6.78
C LEU A 81 2.56 3.20 8.08
N ARG A 82 2.73 4.39 8.63
CA ARG A 82 3.42 4.57 9.92
C ARG A 82 2.72 3.86 11.09
N GLY A 83 1.42 3.56 10.97
CA GLY A 83 0.66 2.76 11.92
C GLY A 83 0.91 1.25 11.84
N ILE A 84 1.56 0.78 10.79
CA ILE A 84 1.88 -0.63 10.62
C ILE A 84 2.88 -1.08 11.70
N PRO A 85 2.65 -2.25 12.33
CA PRO A 85 3.55 -2.80 13.33
C PRO A 85 5.00 -2.92 12.83
N ASP A 86 5.96 -2.62 13.69
CA ASP A 86 7.38 -2.66 13.36
C ASP A 86 7.87 -4.06 12.97
N SER A 87 7.16 -5.11 13.42
CA SER A 87 7.43 -6.51 13.06
C SER A 87 7.10 -6.86 11.60
N MET A 88 6.37 -6.01 10.88
CA MET A 88 6.08 -6.24 9.46
C MET A 88 7.30 -5.93 8.60
N ASP A 89 7.68 -6.86 7.73
CA ASP A 89 8.80 -6.70 6.79
C ASP A 89 8.34 -6.18 5.44
N ILE A 90 7.23 -6.72 4.97
CA ILE A 90 6.69 -6.41 3.66
C ILE A 90 5.18 -6.18 3.78
N VAL A 91 4.69 -5.14 3.14
CA VAL A 91 3.27 -4.90 2.98
C VAL A 91 2.95 -4.69 1.50
N SER A 92 1.88 -5.30 1.02
CA SER A 92 1.35 -5.07 -0.31
C SER A 92 0.11 -4.21 -0.22
N LEU A 93 0.13 -3.05 -0.88
CA LEU A 93 -1.00 -2.14 -0.94
C LEU A 93 -2.09 -2.72 -1.84
N TRP A 94 -3.30 -2.80 -1.33
CA TRP A 94 -4.47 -3.18 -2.09
C TRP A 94 -5.14 -1.94 -2.67
N GLY A 95 -5.08 -1.80 -3.98
CA GLY A 95 -5.65 -0.66 -4.72
C GLY A 95 -4.79 0.60 -4.70
N GLY A 96 -4.68 1.24 -5.86
CA GLY A 96 -4.35 2.64 -6.06
C GLY A 96 -3.03 3.18 -5.52
N ALA A 97 -1.88 2.57 -5.86
CA ALA A 97 -0.57 3.16 -5.56
C ALA A 97 -0.08 4.12 -6.65
N PHE A 98 -0.95 4.51 -7.58
CA PHE A 98 -0.65 5.44 -8.65
C PHE A 98 -1.08 6.86 -8.25
N ASN A 99 -0.32 7.85 -8.68
CA ASN A 99 -0.63 9.26 -8.38
C ASN A 99 -0.72 9.56 -6.88
N LEU A 100 0.32 9.14 -6.15
CA LEU A 100 0.39 9.37 -4.70
C LEU A 100 0.28 10.85 -4.36
N THR A 101 -0.56 11.15 -3.37
CA THR A 101 -0.60 12.49 -2.75
C THR A 101 0.71 12.78 -2.02
N GLU A 102 1.00 14.03 -1.73
CA GLU A 102 2.19 14.41 -0.96
C GLU A 102 2.19 13.79 0.45
N ALA A 103 1.03 13.64 1.06
CA ALA A 103 0.89 12.96 2.34
C ALA A 103 1.25 11.47 2.26
N GLN A 104 0.80 10.77 1.22
CA GLN A 104 1.16 9.39 0.97
C GLN A 104 2.66 9.23 0.67
N LYS A 105 3.24 10.14 -0.13
CA LYS A 105 4.69 10.13 -0.40
C LYS A 105 5.50 10.32 0.88
N SER A 106 5.08 11.26 1.74
CA SER A 106 5.73 11.51 3.03
C SER A 106 5.64 10.31 3.96
N ASP A 107 4.46 9.71 4.09
CA ASP A 107 4.21 8.53 4.92
C ASP A 107 5.02 7.31 4.42
N LEU A 108 5.05 7.08 3.10
CA LEU A 108 5.85 6.03 2.47
C LEU A 108 7.35 6.22 2.71
N LYS A 109 7.83 7.44 2.57
CA LYS A 109 9.24 7.78 2.82
C LYS A 109 9.60 7.49 4.27
N GLU A 110 8.78 7.97 5.21
CA GLU A 110 9.01 7.76 6.65
C GLU A 110 9.14 6.29 7.01
N VAL A 111 8.19 5.45 6.60
CA VAL A 111 8.23 4.03 6.98
C VAL A 111 9.38 3.26 6.35
N ARG A 112 9.78 3.62 5.13
CA ARG A 112 10.92 3.01 4.45
C ARG A 112 12.24 3.39 5.11
N GLU A 113 12.43 4.66 5.40
CA GLU A 113 13.67 5.16 5.99
C GLU A 113 13.81 4.79 7.47
N LYS A 114 12.72 4.91 8.23
CA LYS A 114 12.73 4.69 9.66
C LYS A 114 12.60 3.22 10.05
N LYS A 115 11.56 2.55 9.53
CA LYS A 115 11.22 1.17 9.91
C LYS A 115 11.86 0.11 9.00
N GLY A 116 12.40 0.50 7.85
CA GLY A 116 12.88 -0.46 6.85
C GLY A 116 11.75 -1.31 6.25
N LEU A 117 10.50 -0.83 6.30
CA LEU A 117 9.35 -1.51 5.72
C LEU A 117 9.46 -1.53 4.20
N ARG A 118 9.34 -2.70 3.59
CA ARG A 118 9.21 -2.85 2.15
C ARG A 118 7.75 -2.73 1.76
N VAL A 119 7.44 -1.80 0.85
CA VAL A 119 6.08 -1.56 0.39
C VAL A 119 5.99 -1.97 -1.07
N LEU A 120 5.14 -2.92 -1.34
CA LEU A 120 4.76 -3.38 -2.67
C LEU A 120 3.36 -2.85 -2.98
N TYR A 121 2.98 -2.87 -4.22
CA TYR A 121 1.59 -2.66 -4.55
C TYR A 121 1.05 -3.80 -5.42
N CYS A 122 -0.24 -4.04 -5.32
CA CYS A 122 -0.94 -5.05 -6.09
C CYS A 122 -1.63 -4.40 -7.28
N GLN A 123 -1.35 -4.90 -8.47
CA GLN A 123 -1.99 -4.50 -9.70
C GLN A 123 -2.85 -5.64 -10.22
N HIS A 124 -4.11 -5.37 -10.53
CA HIS A 124 -4.92 -6.24 -11.33
C HIS A 124 -4.46 -6.16 -12.78
N ILE A 125 -3.98 -7.27 -13.32
CA ILE A 125 -3.49 -7.35 -14.70
C ILE A 125 -4.52 -7.99 -15.65
N THR A 126 -5.75 -8.21 -15.20
CA THR A 126 -6.82 -8.77 -16.03
C THR A 126 -7.20 -7.87 -17.21
N ASP A 127 -6.99 -6.57 -17.04
CA ASP A 127 -7.32 -5.56 -18.07
C ASP A 127 -6.09 -4.72 -18.37
N ILE A 128 -5.61 -4.79 -19.61
CA ILE A 128 -4.52 -3.92 -20.07
C ILE A 128 -4.93 -2.45 -19.92
N GLY A 129 -4.01 -1.65 -19.39
CA GLY A 129 -4.19 -0.20 -19.31
C GLY A 129 -4.98 0.29 -18.10
N ARG A 130 -5.53 -0.59 -17.27
CA ARG A 130 -6.30 -0.18 -16.10
C ARG A 130 -5.52 0.80 -15.23
N SER A 131 -6.15 1.93 -14.92
CA SER A 131 -5.59 3.04 -14.13
C SER A 131 -4.41 3.79 -14.78
N HIS A 132 -4.01 3.42 -16.00
CA HIS A 132 -2.89 4.02 -16.72
C HIS A 132 -3.25 4.48 -18.14
N THR A 133 -4.47 4.24 -18.55
CA THR A 133 -4.96 4.74 -19.83
C THR A 133 -5.37 6.21 -19.68
N PRO A 134 -4.98 7.11 -20.59
CA PRO A 134 -5.45 8.50 -20.57
C PRO A 134 -6.97 8.59 -20.62
N ALA A 135 -7.54 9.58 -19.92
CA ALA A 135 -8.97 9.80 -19.88
C ALA A 135 -9.57 10.05 -21.28
N SER A 136 -8.83 10.70 -22.17
CA SER A 136 -9.24 10.90 -23.57
C SER A 136 -9.46 9.58 -24.32
N VAL A 137 -8.67 8.55 -24.00
CA VAL A 137 -8.81 7.22 -24.60
C VAL A 137 -9.98 6.46 -23.99
N GLU A 138 -10.10 6.48 -22.63
CA GLU A 138 -11.13 5.71 -21.93
C GLU A 138 -12.54 6.30 -22.06
N ASN A 139 -12.65 7.62 -22.02
CA ASN A 139 -13.94 8.31 -21.94
C ASN A 139 -14.36 8.93 -23.27
N ASP A 140 -13.41 9.50 -23.99
CA ASP A 140 -13.69 10.22 -25.24
C ASP A 140 -13.37 9.38 -26.48
N PHE A 141 -12.72 8.21 -26.31
CA PHE A 141 -12.31 7.30 -27.37
C PHE A 141 -11.40 7.96 -28.42
N ILE A 142 -10.53 8.88 -27.98
CA ILE A 142 -9.60 9.62 -28.82
C ILE A 142 -8.16 9.15 -28.56
N VAL A 143 -7.48 8.73 -29.63
CA VAL A 143 -6.06 8.37 -29.60
C VAL A 143 -5.34 9.17 -30.67
N ASP A 144 -4.33 9.94 -30.29
CA ASP A 144 -3.52 10.77 -31.18
C ASP A 144 -4.35 11.66 -32.14
N GLY A 145 -5.49 12.18 -31.62
CA GLY A 145 -6.41 13.03 -32.36
C GLY A 145 -7.40 12.28 -33.27
N VAL A 146 -7.36 10.93 -33.29
CA VAL A 146 -8.30 10.09 -34.06
C VAL A 146 -9.43 9.63 -33.14
N GLN A 147 -10.67 9.86 -33.59
CA GLN A 147 -11.88 9.40 -32.90
C GLN A 147 -12.19 7.95 -33.29
N TYR A 148 -12.39 7.09 -32.29
CA TYR A 148 -12.81 5.69 -32.44
C TYR A 148 -14.29 5.50 -32.10
N ASN A 149 -14.90 4.40 -32.58
CA ASN A 149 -16.33 4.16 -32.38
C ASN A 149 -16.67 3.56 -31.03
N SER A 150 -15.69 2.99 -30.34
CA SER A 150 -15.88 2.38 -29.04
C SER A 150 -14.65 2.51 -28.16
N LYS A 151 -14.85 2.33 -26.85
CA LYS A 151 -13.76 2.27 -25.87
C LYS A 151 -12.76 1.16 -26.24
N ASP A 152 -13.24 -0.01 -26.60
CA ASP A 152 -12.37 -1.16 -26.86
C ASP A 152 -11.49 -0.93 -28.10
N GLU A 153 -12.03 -0.30 -29.16
CA GLU A 153 -11.23 0.11 -30.31
C GLU A 153 -10.16 1.14 -29.94
N ALA A 154 -10.52 2.15 -29.15
CA ALA A 154 -9.58 3.17 -28.69
C ALA A 154 -8.49 2.56 -27.77
N MET A 155 -8.88 1.67 -26.86
CA MET A 155 -7.95 0.94 -26.00
C MET A 155 -6.96 0.10 -26.81
N ALA A 156 -7.46 -0.62 -27.83
CA ALA A 156 -6.61 -1.42 -28.72
C ALA A 156 -5.68 -0.54 -29.55
N ALA A 157 -6.16 0.58 -30.05
CA ALA A 157 -5.34 1.54 -30.79
C ALA A 157 -4.22 2.11 -29.91
N TYR A 158 -4.53 2.44 -28.66
CA TYR A 158 -3.55 3.00 -27.71
C TYR A 158 -2.53 1.97 -27.22
N TRP A 159 -3.00 0.78 -26.83
CA TRP A 159 -2.13 -0.25 -26.23
C TRP A 159 -1.52 -1.21 -27.24
N GLY A 160 -2.15 -1.37 -28.41
CA GLY A 160 -1.81 -2.33 -29.46
C GLY A 160 -2.73 -3.55 -29.50
N TRP A 161 -3.35 -3.87 -28.37
CA TRP A 161 -4.33 -4.94 -28.21
C TRP A 161 -5.25 -4.66 -27.03
N TYR A 162 -6.54 -4.96 -27.19
CA TYR A 162 -7.53 -4.99 -26.12
C TYR A 162 -8.72 -5.87 -26.49
N GLY A 163 -8.99 -6.92 -25.71
CA GLY A 163 -10.07 -7.85 -26.00
C GLY A 163 -9.95 -8.50 -27.38
N ASN A 164 -10.92 -8.25 -28.25
CA ASN A 164 -10.95 -8.76 -29.63
C ASN A 164 -10.43 -7.76 -30.66
N TYR A 165 -9.89 -6.64 -30.24
CA TYR A 165 -9.44 -5.54 -31.09
C TYR A 165 -7.93 -5.40 -31.12
N GLY A 166 -7.40 -4.80 -32.18
CA GLY A 166 -5.97 -4.62 -32.38
C GLY A 166 -5.28 -5.90 -32.85
N ASP A 167 -4.00 -6.03 -32.54
CA ASP A 167 -3.23 -7.22 -32.88
C ASP A 167 -3.50 -8.35 -31.89
N THR A 168 -4.42 -9.24 -32.22
CA THR A 168 -4.83 -10.37 -31.39
C THR A 168 -3.87 -11.57 -31.45
N SER A 169 -2.81 -11.50 -32.27
CA SER A 169 -1.78 -12.53 -32.28
C SER A 169 -1.06 -12.61 -30.91
N GLU A 170 -0.45 -13.75 -30.61
CA GLU A 170 0.33 -13.92 -29.38
C GLU A 170 1.43 -12.87 -29.28
N GLU A 171 2.11 -12.56 -30.39
CA GLU A 171 3.14 -11.52 -30.46
C GLU A 171 2.56 -10.12 -30.19
N GLY A 172 1.39 -9.79 -30.76
CA GLY A 172 0.70 -8.53 -30.54
C GLY A 172 0.27 -8.34 -29.09
N GLN A 173 -0.29 -9.39 -28.49
CA GLN A 173 -0.67 -9.41 -27.08
C GLN A 173 0.56 -9.21 -26.17
N GLU A 174 1.65 -9.93 -26.43
CA GLU A 174 2.90 -9.79 -25.67
C GLU A 174 3.45 -8.36 -25.76
N LYS A 175 3.46 -7.75 -26.93
CA LYS A 175 3.88 -6.35 -27.13
C LYS A 175 3.03 -5.38 -26.30
N ALA A 176 1.72 -5.55 -26.30
CA ALA A 176 0.79 -4.71 -25.55
C ALA A 176 1.02 -4.88 -24.03
N ILE A 177 1.17 -6.11 -23.55
CA ILE A 177 1.48 -6.41 -22.14
C ILE A 177 2.82 -5.79 -21.73
N ARG A 178 3.86 -5.90 -22.55
CA ARG A 178 5.16 -5.28 -22.29
C ARG A 178 5.10 -3.76 -22.30
N LYS A 179 4.29 -3.16 -23.18
CA LYS A 179 4.05 -1.71 -23.18
C LYS A 179 3.40 -1.28 -21.86
N TYR A 180 2.38 -2.00 -21.43
CA TYR A 180 1.70 -1.72 -20.17
C TYR A 180 2.62 -1.91 -18.95
N ALA A 181 3.38 -3.00 -18.91
CA ALA A 181 4.32 -3.26 -17.83
C ALA A 181 5.35 -2.12 -17.64
N ARG A 182 5.84 -1.52 -18.75
CA ARG A 182 6.77 -0.37 -18.70
C ARG A 182 6.18 0.90 -18.12
N VAL A 183 4.86 1.02 -18.13
CA VAL A 183 4.17 2.19 -17.54
C VAL A 183 3.97 1.99 -16.03
N ILE A 184 3.93 0.74 -15.59
CA ILE A 184 3.71 0.37 -14.19
C ILE A 184 5.02 0.40 -13.38
N ILE A 185 6.15 0.09 -14.02
CA ILE A 185 7.48 -0.02 -13.38
C ILE A 185 8.22 1.32 -13.46
#